data_09a212dc8bb73120f7eb10fe2dafdafd
#
_entry.id   09a212dc8bb73120f7eb10fe2dafdafd
#
_cell.length_a   1.000
_cell.length_b   1.000
_cell.length_c   1.000
_cell.angle_alpha   90.00
_cell.angle_beta   90.00
_cell.angle_gamma   90.00
#
_symmetry.space_group_name_H-M   'P 1'
#
loop_
_entity.id
_entity.type
_entity.pdbx_description
1 polymer ?
#
loop_
_entity_poly.entity_id
_entity_poly.type
_entity_poly.pdbx_seq_one_letter_code
_entity_poly.pdbx_strand_id
1 'polypeptide(L)'
;MPKTILYAKNTYELIKLLSNNPGIQIVGGCTQLDTLPDKFVSTHNIKELSQIERHEHYIDVGPAATLSDLLNVGSHLPPILTEALISIANPLVRNIATVGGNICSNDHQYTLFAPLMALDAKLEFRNQNEVRFENIRNFHGIPDGFILANIRIPLVDAELSIFRRIGHENRITAKT
;
A
#
# COMPACT_ATOMS: atom_id res chain seq x y z
N MET A 1 -0.64 27.64 7.86
CA MET A 1 -1.93 27.44 8.57
C MET A 1 -1.80 26.25 9.51
N PRO A 2 -2.55 26.17 10.62
CA PRO A 2 -2.51 24.99 11.47
C PRO A 2 -3.06 23.78 10.71
N LYS A 3 -2.34 22.66 10.79
CA LYS A 3 -2.76 21.40 10.14
C LYS A 3 -3.80 20.70 11.00
N THR A 4 -4.86 20.19 10.37
CA THR A 4 -5.95 19.48 11.06
C THR A 4 -5.82 17.99 10.84
N ILE A 5 -5.62 17.23 11.91
CA ILE A 5 -5.56 15.79 11.90
C ILE A 5 -6.91 15.25 12.38
N LEU A 6 -7.54 14.41 11.56
CA LEU A 6 -8.71 13.66 11.93
C LEU A 6 -8.32 12.23 12.27
N TYR A 7 -9.06 11.61 13.18
CA TYR A 7 -8.78 10.26 13.66
C TYR A 7 -9.97 9.35 13.37
N ALA A 8 -9.67 8.15 12.89
CA ALA A 8 -10.60 7.04 12.76
C ALA A 8 -10.07 5.85 13.55
N LYS A 9 -10.94 5.13 14.25
CA LYS A 9 -10.58 3.95 15.05
C LYS A 9 -10.69 2.65 14.26
N ASN A 10 -11.47 2.67 13.18
CA ASN A 10 -11.74 1.52 12.34
C ASN A 10 -12.07 1.97 10.91
N THR A 11 -12.18 1.00 10.01
CA THR A 11 -12.47 1.23 8.59
C THR A 11 -13.81 1.95 8.36
N TYR A 12 -14.83 1.64 9.15
CA TYR A 12 -16.15 2.28 9.05
C TYR A 12 -16.08 3.77 9.36
N GLU A 13 -15.44 4.13 10.48
CA GLU A 13 -15.24 5.54 10.83
C GLU A 13 -14.42 6.29 9.78
N LEU A 14 -13.39 5.66 9.20
CA LEU A 14 -12.59 6.24 8.13
C LEU A 14 -13.48 6.58 6.92
N ILE A 15 -14.26 5.63 6.44
CA ILE A 15 -15.16 5.83 5.29
C ILE A 15 -16.18 6.95 5.59
N LYS A 16 -16.74 6.98 6.80
CA LYS A 16 -17.67 8.04 7.23
C LYS A 16 -16.99 9.41 7.28
N LEU A 17 -15.76 9.48 7.75
CA LEU A 17 -14.99 10.72 7.76
C LEU A 17 -14.74 11.27 6.35
N LEU A 18 -14.39 10.40 5.42
CA LEU A 18 -14.18 10.76 4.01
C LEU A 18 -15.47 11.30 3.37
N SER A 19 -16.59 10.61 3.59
CA SER A 19 -17.89 11.04 3.05
C SER A 19 -18.33 12.41 3.59
N ASN A 20 -18.01 12.72 4.84
CA ASN A 20 -18.38 13.97 5.50
C ASN A 20 -17.36 15.12 5.28
N ASN A 21 -16.19 14.82 4.71
CA ASN A 21 -15.10 15.78 4.53
C ASN A 21 -14.51 15.67 3.13
N PRO A 22 -15.17 16.21 2.11
CA PRO A 22 -14.60 16.21 0.76
C PRO A 22 -13.22 16.85 0.72
N GLY A 23 -12.28 16.22 0.01
CA GLY A 23 -10.90 16.71 -0.13
C GLY A 23 -9.97 16.40 1.04
N ILE A 24 -10.41 15.67 2.07
CA ILE A 24 -9.49 15.15 3.09
C ILE A 24 -8.59 14.08 2.47
N GLN A 25 -7.31 14.12 2.82
CA GLN A 25 -6.34 13.15 2.34
C GLN A 25 -6.10 12.03 3.36
N ILE A 26 -5.98 10.81 2.87
CA ILE A 26 -5.54 9.66 3.68
C ILE A 26 -4.02 9.64 3.66
N VAL A 27 -3.39 9.50 4.82
CA VAL A 27 -1.94 9.36 4.93
C VAL A 27 -1.58 8.08 5.69
N GLY A 28 -0.58 7.38 5.19
CA GLY A 28 0.05 6.24 5.87
C GLY A 28 1.31 6.67 6.62
N GLY A 29 2.46 6.07 6.30
CA GLY A 29 3.75 6.35 6.93
C GLY A 29 4.39 7.70 6.60
N CYS A 30 3.82 8.49 5.71
CA CYS A 30 4.29 9.83 5.31
C CYS A 30 5.74 9.92 4.81
N THR A 31 6.36 8.81 4.44
CA THR A 31 7.78 8.73 4.05
C THR A 31 8.08 9.35 2.68
N GLN A 32 7.04 9.68 1.91
CA GLN A 32 7.12 10.24 0.56
C GLN A 32 6.58 11.67 0.46
N LEU A 33 6.09 12.20 1.57
CA LEU A 33 5.51 13.54 1.60
C LEU A 33 6.57 14.57 2.00
N ASP A 34 6.87 15.51 1.11
CA ASP A 34 7.69 16.68 1.47
C ASP A 34 7.00 17.55 2.51
N THR A 35 5.67 17.68 2.41
CA THR A 35 4.84 18.39 3.37
C THR A 35 3.54 17.64 3.63
N LEU A 36 3.12 17.60 4.89
CA LEU A 36 1.80 17.05 5.24
C LEU A 36 0.68 17.93 4.68
N PRO A 37 -0.43 17.35 4.21
CA PRO A 37 -1.63 18.09 3.83
C PRO A 37 -2.18 18.96 4.96
N ASP A 38 -2.94 20.00 4.64
CA ASP A 38 -3.55 20.87 5.65
C ASP A 38 -4.62 20.15 6.47
N LYS A 39 -5.34 19.21 5.83
CA LYS A 39 -6.35 18.39 6.47
C LYS A 39 -6.19 16.92 6.03
N PHE A 40 -5.97 16.03 6.98
CA PHE A 40 -5.75 14.62 6.67
C PHE A 40 -6.23 13.69 7.79
N VAL A 41 -6.38 12.42 7.44
CA VAL A 41 -6.62 11.32 8.36
C VAL A 41 -5.50 10.29 8.24
N SER A 42 -4.95 9.88 9.39
CA SER A 42 -3.91 8.85 9.45
C SER A 42 -4.52 7.46 9.57
N THR A 43 -3.98 6.51 8.80
CA THR A 43 -4.37 5.10 8.88
C THR A 43 -3.63 4.32 9.96
N HIS A 44 -2.65 4.94 10.62
CA HIS A 44 -1.73 4.26 11.56
C HIS A 44 -2.44 3.53 12.72
N ASN A 45 -3.57 4.07 13.20
CA ASN A 45 -4.31 3.49 14.32
C ASN A 45 -5.45 2.54 13.91
N ILE A 46 -5.61 2.28 12.62
CA ILE A 46 -6.68 1.41 12.11
C ILE A 46 -6.12 -0.01 11.94
N LYS A 47 -6.26 -0.83 12.99
CA LYS A 47 -5.70 -2.19 13.03
C LYS A 47 -6.15 -3.07 11.87
N GLU A 48 -7.40 -2.94 11.44
CA GLU A 48 -7.97 -3.67 10.30
C GLU A 48 -7.18 -3.45 9.00
N LEU A 49 -6.66 -2.24 8.81
CA LEU A 49 -5.88 -1.88 7.62
C LEU A 49 -4.40 -2.27 7.71
N SER A 50 -3.91 -2.74 8.86
CA SER A 50 -2.53 -3.18 9.03
C SER A 50 -2.38 -4.70 9.12
N GLN A 51 -3.47 -5.45 9.03
CA GLN A 51 -3.45 -6.91 9.09
C GLN A 51 -2.82 -7.52 7.83
N ILE A 52 -2.11 -8.62 8.02
CA ILE A 52 -1.60 -9.47 6.95
C ILE A 52 -2.09 -10.88 7.24
N GLU A 53 -2.89 -11.43 6.33
CA GLU A 53 -3.48 -12.76 6.48
C GLU A 53 -3.05 -13.67 5.34
N ARG A 54 -2.42 -14.79 5.70
CA ARG A 54 -2.01 -15.80 4.72
C ARG A 54 -3.10 -16.85 4.54
N HIS A 55 -3.43 -17.07 3.29
CA HIS A 55 -4.30 -18.16 2.82
C HIS A 55 -3.50 -19.17 2.00
N GLU A 56 -4.13 -20.25 1.57
CA GLU A 56 -3.47 -21.31 0.81
C GLU A 56 -2.89 -20.81 -0.53
N HIS A 57 -3.64 -19.97 -1.24
CA HIS A 57 -3.29 -19.52 -2.60
C HIS A 57 -3.02 -18.02 -2.73
N TYR A 58 -3.13 -17.26 -1.66
CA TYR A 58 -2.88 -15.82 -1.68
C TYR A 58 -2.57 -15.28 -0.28
N ILE A 59 -2.06 -14.08 -0.24
CA ILE A 59 -1.89 -13.29 0.98
C ILE A 59 -2.73 -12.03 0.84
N ASP A 60 -3.57 -11.74 1.82
CA ASP A 60 -4.28 -10.48 1.97
C ASP A 60 -3.45 -9.54 2.85
N VAL A 61 -3.22 -8.34 2.35
CA VAL A 61 -2.36 -7.32 2.97
C VAL A 61 -3.14 -6.03 3.14
N GLY A 62 -3.31 -5.59 4.36
CA GLY A 62 -3.88 -4.29 4.64
C GLY A 62 -2.97 -3.15 4.16
N PRO A 63 -3.53 -2.07 3.59
CA PRO A 63 -2.74 -0.98 3.02
C PRO A 63 -1.91 -0.20 4.04
N ALA A 64 -2.25 -0.24 5.33
CA ALA A 64 -1.48 0.38 6.40
C ALA A 64 -0.40 -0.54 6.99
N ALA A 65 -0.31 -1.81 6.56
CA ALA A 65 0.82 -2.67 6.89
C ALA A 65 2.12 -2.04 6.38
N THR A 66 3.17 -2.09 7.20
CA THR A 66 4.47 -1.54 6.80
C THR A 66 5.18 -2.48 5.81
N LEU A 67 6.15 -1.94 5.08
CA LEU A 67 6.98 -2.75 4.19
C LEU A 67 7.78 -3.80 4.99
N SER A 68 8.15 -3.48 6.24
CA SER A 68 8.80 -4.43 7.14
C SER A 68 7.84 -5.53 7.61
N ASP A 69 6.58 -5.20 7.92
CA ASP A 69 5.58 -6.21 8.28
C ASP A 69 5.38 -7.20 7.14
N LEU A 70 5.26 -6.70 5.91
CA LEU A 70 5.14 -7.57 4.74
C LEU A 70 6.39 -8.43 4.54
N LEU A 71 7.59 -7.86 4.68
CA LEU A 71 8.85 -8.61 4.57
C LEU A 71 8.97 -9.70 5.64
N ASN A 72 8.44 -9.47 6.84
CA ASN A 72 8.45 -10.41 7.97
C ASN A 72 7.56 -11.66 7.75
N VAL A 73 6.71 -11.67 6.73
CA VAL A 73 6.02 -12.91 6.28
C VAL A 73 7.03 -13.98 5.85
N GLY A 74 8.23 -13.57 5.45
CA GLY A 74 9.38 -14.44 5.24
C GLY A 74 9.26 -15.32 4.00
N SER A 75 9.61 -16.60 4.14
CA SER A 75 9.65 -17.58 3.02
C SER A 75 8.30 -17.84 2.33
N HIS A 76 7.21 -17.31 2.88
CA HIS A 76 5.88 -17.45 2.27
C HIS A 76 5.58 -16.35 1.24
N LEU A 77 6.44 -15.33 1.13
CA LEU A 77 6.33 -14.35 0.06
C LEU A 77 6.93 -14.86 -1.24
N PRO A 78 6.34 -14.54 -2.40
CA PRO A 78 6.98 -14.74 -3.68
C PRO A 78 8.38 -14.09 -3.72
N PRO A 79 9.42 -14.77 -4.23
CA PRO A 79 10.79 -14.24 -4.24
C PRO A 79 10.90 -12.85 -4.88
N ILE A 80 10.20 -12.62 -5.98
CA ILE A 80 10.17 -11.32 -6.67
C ILE A 80 9.72 -10.17 -5.76
N LEU A 81 8.76 -10.43 -4.86
CA LEU A 81 8.27 -9.43 -3.93
C LEU A 81 9.25 -9.21 -2.78
N THR A 82 9.88 -10.26 -2.29
CA THR A 82 10.92 -10.18 -1.27
C THR A 82 12.11 -9.35 -1.75
N GLU A 83 12.60 -9.61 -2.96
CA GLU A 83 13.71 -8.85 -3.58
C GLU A 83 13.34 -7.38 -3.76
N ALA A 84 12.11 -7.11 -4.22
CA ALA A 84 11.61 -5.76 -4.38
C ALA A 84 11.58 -5.02 -3.04
N LEU A 85 11.02 -5.62 -1.99
CA LEU A 85 10.93 -5.05 -0.65
C LEU A 85 12.32 -4.71 -0.08
N ILE A 86 13.27 -5.63 -0.20
CA ILE A 86 14.66 -5.42 0.27
C ILE A 86 15.32 -4.25 -0.46
N SER A 87 15.00 -4.06 -1.75
CA SER A 87 15.56 -2.97 -2.56
C SER A 87 15.00 -1.58 -2.22
N ILE A 88 13.93 -1.50 -1.44
CA ILE A 88 13.32 -0.21 -1.05
C ILE A 88 14.04 0.36 0.16
N ALA A 89 14.66 1.53 -0.01
CA ALA A 89 15.23 2.33 1.06
C ALA A 89 16.06 1.51 2.09
N ASN A 90 16.08 1.94 3.33
CA ASN A 90 16.70 1.25 4.46
C ASN A 90 15.65 0.69 5.44
N PRO A 91 16.05 -0.16 6.40
CA PRO A 91 15.11 -0.74 7.36
C PRO A 91 14.30 0.29 8.16
N LEU A 92 14.89 1.43 8.52
CA LEU A 92 14.20 2.48 9.30
C LEU A 92 13.03 3.07 8.50
N VAL A 93 13.23 3.30 7.21
CA VAL A 93 12.16 3.78 6.33
C VAL A 93 11.11 2.69 6.11
N ARG A 94 11.51 1.44 5.90
CA ARG A 94 10.56 0.32 5.72
C ARG A 94 9.68 0.06 6.95
N ASN A 95 10.16 0.38 8.16
CA ASN A 95 9.37 0.26 9.39
C ASN A 95 8.23 1.29 9.48
N ILE A 96 8.24 2.31 8.64
CA ILE A 96 7.25 3.40 8.64
C ILE A 96 6.47 3.42 7.33
N ALA A 97 7.15 3.22 6.19
CA ALA A 97 6.54 3.20 4.87
C ALA A 97 5.51 2.07 4.77
N THR A 98 4.32 2.38 4.27
CA THR A 98 3.22 1.42 4.16
C THR A 98 3.08 0.88 2.75
N VAL A 99 2.52 -0.32 2.63
CA VAL A 99 2.25 -0.97 1.33
C VAL A 99 1.30 -0.10 0.50
N GLY A 100 0.19 0.35 1.08
CA GLY A 100 -0.75 1.25 0.42
C GLY A 100 -0.12 2.58 0.02
N GLY A 101 0.73 3.17 0.89
CA GLY A 101 1.47 4.38 0.56
C GLY A 101 2.40 4.22 -0.63
N ASN A 102 3.00 3.03 -0.79
CA ASN A 102 3.85 2.72 -1.94
C ASN A 102 3.06 2.53 -3.23
N ILE A 103 1.85 1.97 -3.17
CA ILE A 103 1.00 1.71 -4.34
C ILE A 103 0.25 2.96 -4.79
N CYS A 104 -0.28 3.73 -3.84
CA CYS A 104 -1.20 4.85 -4.11
C CYS A 104 -0.50 6.19 -4.37
N SER A 105 0.82 6.23 -4.37
CA SER A 105 1.53 7.45 -4.73
C SER A 105 1.37 7.76 -6.22
N ASN A 106 1.22 9.04 -6.53
CA ASN A 106 0.79 9.52 -7.85
C ASN A 106 1.74 9.20 -9.02
N ASP A 107 2.94 8.71 -8.76
CA ASP A 107 3.95 8.56 -9.81
C ASP A 107 4.07 7.16 -10.40
N HIS A 108 3.34 6.14 -9.91
CA HIS A 108 3.44 4.73 -10.33
C HIS A 108 4.88 4.19 -10.47
N GLN A 109 5.86 4.93 -9.98
CA GLN A 109 7.29 4.64 -10.09
C GLN A 109 7.83 3.88 -8.88
N TYR A 110 6.95 3.56 -7.95
CA TYR A 110 7.38 2.91 -6.74
C TYR A 110 7.58 1.42 -6.93
N THR A 111 8.57 0.94 -6.26
CA THR A 111 9.19 -0.37 -6.46
C THR A 111 8.23 -1.55 -6.37
N LEU A 112 7.15 -1.46 -5.57
CA LEU A 112 6.20 -2.58 -5.41
C LEU A 112 5.20 -2.73 -6.55
N PHE A 113 4.96 -1.68 -7.34
CA PHE A 113 3.92 -1.74 -8.37
C PHE A 113 4.21 -2.80 -9.43
N ALA A 114 5.44 -2.84 -9.95
CA ALA A 114 5.83 -3.80 -10.98
C ALA A 114 5.77 -5.27 -10.51
N PRO A 115 6.34 -5.67 -9.36
CA PRO A 115 6.21 -7.06 -8.88
C PRO A 115 4.78 -7.44 -8.54
N LEU A 116 3.97 -6.53 -8.00
CA LEU A 116 2.55 -6.79 -7.75
C LEU A 116 1.75 -6.96 -9.05
N MET A 117 2.09 -6.21 -10.11
CA MET A 117 1.53 -6.45 -11.45
C MET A 117 1.92 -7.82 -12.01
N ALA A 118 3.18 -8.21 -11.85
CA ALA A 118 3.67 -9.52 -12.31
C ALA A 118 2.97 -10.68 -11.60
N LEU A 119 2.60 -10.49 -10.32
CA LEU A 119 1.86 -11.45 -9.51
C LEU A 119 0.34 -11.39 -9.71
N ASP A 120 -0.15 -10.52 -10.59
CA ASP A 120 -1.58 -10.31 -10.84
C ASP A 120 -2.38 -9.92 -9.59
N ALA A 121 -1.78 -9.09 -8.73
CA ALA A 121 -2.39 -8.65 -7.49
C ALA A 121 -3.71 -7.91 -7.73
N LYS A 122 -4.65 -8.07 -6.80
CA LYS A 122 -5.96 -7.41 -6.83
C LYS A 122 -6.08 -6.43 -5.68
N LEU A 123 -6.64 -5.28 -5.97
CA LEU A 123 -6.92 -4.22 -5.03
C LEU A 123 -8.40 -4.26 -4.64
N GLU A 124 -8.68 -4.21 -3.36
CA GLU A 124 -10.04 -4.13 -2.83
C GLU A 124 -10.32 -2.70 -2.39
N PHE A 125 -11.29 -2.08 -3.00
CA PHE A 125 -11.79 -0.76 -2.64
C PHE A 125 -13.11 -0.89 -1.91
N ARG A 126 -13.30 -0.08 -0.85
CA ARG A 126 -14.55 -0.04 -0.07
C ARG A 126 -15.05 1.37 0.08
N ASN A 127 -16.36 1.51 0.03
CA ASN A 127 -17.09 2.67 0.52
C ASN A 127 -18.23 2.22 1.45
N GLN A 128 -19.19 3.12 1.78
CA GLN A 128 -20.33 2.77 2.65
C GLN A 128 -21.28 1.72 2.05
N ASN A 129 -21.34 1.62 0.72
CA ASN A 129 -22.40 0.91 0.01
C ASN A 129 -21.88 -0.33 -0.73
N GLU A 130 -20.63 -0.35 -1.14
CA GLU A 130 -20.11 -1.40 -1.99
C GLU A 130 -18.63 -1.75 -1.70
N VAL A 131 -18.27 -2.94 -2.13
CA VAL A 131 -16.90 -3.45 -2.21
C VAL A 131 -16.60 -3.71 -3.67
N ARG A 132 -15.50 -3.15 -4.17
CA ARG A 132 -15.04 -3.30 -5.56
C ARG A 132 -13.66 -3.92 -5.59
N PHE A 133 -13.48 -4.90 -6.47
CA PHE A 133 -12.16 -5.48 -6.75
C PHE A 133 -11.66 -5.03 -8.10
N GLU A 134 -10.40 -4.65 -8.16
CA GLU A 134 -9.74 -4.23 -9.39
C GLU A 134 -8.36 -4.88 -9.48
N ASN A 135 -7.96 -5.29 -10.69
CA ASN A 135 -6.61 -5.74 -10.93
C ASN A 135 -5.66 -4.54 -10.87
N ILE A 136 -4.51 -4.70 -10.21
CA ILE A 136 -3.53 -3.61 -10.05
C ILE A 136 -3.06 -3.05 -11.41
N ARG A 137 -3.12 -3.82 -12.48
CA ARG A 137 -2.78 -3.36 -13.85
C ARG A 137 -3.67 -2.22 -14.34
N ASN A 138 -4.91 -2.17 -13.85
CA ASN A 138 -5.89 -1.16 -14.22
C ASN A 138 -5.94 0.00 -13.22
N PHE A 139 -5.12 -0.04 -12.18
CA PHE A 139 -5.14 0.95 -11.13
C PHE A 139 -4.54 2.28 -11.61
N HIS A 140 -5.35 3.32 -11.59
CA HIS A 140 -4.97 4.70 -11.94
C HIS A 140 -5.15 5.67 -10.76
N GLY A 141 -5.55 5.17 -9.62
CA GLY A 141 -5.82 5.94 -8.41
C GLY A 141 -7.02 5.38 -7.64
N ILE A 142 -7.16 5.76 -6.39
CA ILE A 142 -8.30 5.34 -5.56
C ILE A 142 -9.55 6.03 -6.13
N PRO A 143 -10.64 5.30 -6.45
CA PRO A 143 -11.87 5.89 -6.93
C PRO A 143 -12.46 6.87 -5.91
N ASP A 144 -13.13 7.91 -6.38
CA ASP A 144 -13.74 8.93 -5.52
C ASP A 144 -14.73 8.29 -4.52
N GLY A 145 -14.58 8.65 -3.25
CA GLY A 145 -15.41 8.14 -2.18
C GLY A 145 -15.06 6.73 -1.68
N PHE A 146 -14.01 6.11 -2.22
CA PHE A 146 -13.52 4.81 -1.77
C PHE A 146 -12.24 4.94 -0.93
N ILE A 147 -11.96 3.88 -0.20
CA ILE A 147 -10.65 3.62 0.39
C ILE A 147 -10.05 2.37 -0.25
N LEU A 148 -8.73 2.27 -0.30
CA LEU A 148 -8.07 0.99 -0.48
C LEU A 148 -8.18 0.24 0.85
N ALA A 149 -8.83 -0.91 0.84
CA ALA A 149 -9.10 -1.69 2.05
C ALA A 149 -8.20 -2.93 2.16
N ASN A 150 -7.83 -3.54 1.02
CA ASN A 150 -6.98 -4.72 1.00
C ASN A 150 -6.21 -4.83 -0.31
N ILE A 151 -5.06 -5.50 -0.27
CA ILE A 151 -4.24 -5.89 -1.41
C ILE A 151 -4.11 -7.41 -1.37
N ARG A 152 -4.75 -8.10 -2.32
CA ARG A 152 -4.65 -9.55 -2.46
C ARG A 152 -3.51 -9.91 -3.40
N ILE A 153 -2.54 -10.64 -2.88
CA ILE A 153 -1.34 -11.05 -3.60
C ILE A 153 -1.41 -12.56 -3.83
N PRO A 154 -1.60 -13.03 -5.07
CA PRO A 154 -1.56 -14.45 -5.37
C PRO A 154 -0.21 -15.09 -5.03
N LEU A 155 -0.25 -16.30 -4.48
CA LEU A 155 0.91 -17.15 -4.28
C LEU A 155 1.04 -18.06 -5.50
N VAL A 156 1.93 -17.68 -6.41
CA VAL A 156 2.16 -18.40 -7.66
C VAL A 156 3.53 -19.05 -7.58
N ASP A 157 3.59 -20.35 -7.82
CA ASP A 157 4.84 -21.07 -8.04
C ASP A 157 5.34 -20.75 -9.44
N ALA A 158 6.32 -19.87 -9.53
CA ALA A 158 6.94 -19.51 -10.80
C ALA A 158 8.25 -20.30 -10.95
N GLU A 159 8.44 -20.94 -12.12
CA GLU A 159 9.69 -21.64 -12.44
C GLU A 159 10.90 -20.70 -12.46
N LEU A 160 10.68 -19.44 -12.86
CA LEU A 160 11.68 -18.38 -12.87
C LEU A 160 11.07 -17.08 -12.36
N SER A 161 11.74 -16.48 -11.40
CA SER A 161 11.37 -15.20 -10.83
C SER A 161 12.60 -14.30 -10.77
N ILE A 162 12.58 -13.18 -11.51
CA ILE A 162 13.70 -12.24 -11.57
C ILE A 162 13.17 -10.83 -11.31
N PHE A 163 13.73 -10.17 -10.31
CA PHE A 163 13.53 -8.76 -10.07
C PHE A 163 14.80 -7.97 -10.43
N ARG A 164 14.63 -6.90 -11.16
CA ARG A 164 15.72 -5.97 -11.46
C ARG A 164 15.26 -4.54 -11.29
N ARG A 165 15.94 -3.80 -10.45
CA ARG A 165 15.75 -2.37 -10.28
C ARG A 165 16.81 -1.61 -11.06
N ILE A 166 16.38 -0.72 -11.97
CA ILE A 166 17.27 0.10 -12.78
C ILE A 166 17.28 1.52 -12.19
N GLY A 167 18.46 1.99 -11.78
CA GLY A 167 18.66 3.32 -11.20
C GLY A 167 19.77 3.31 -10.17
N HIS A 168 20.08 4.50 -9.64
CA HIS A 168 21.06 4.63 -8.56
C HIS A 168 20.53 4.01 -7.27
N GLU A 169 21.35 3.19 -6.59
CA GLU A 169 20.99 2.50 -5.34
C GLU A 169 20.45 3.44 -4.25
N ASN A 170 20.89 4.69 -4.25
CA ASN A 170 20.55 5.68 -3.22
C ASN A 170 19.47 6.68 -3.66
N ARG A 171 18.86 6.54 -4.83
CA ARG A 171 17.80 7.43 -5.28
C ARG A 171 16.44 6.75 -5.18
N ILE A 172 15.51 7.44 -4.54
CA ILE A 172 14.10 7.07 -4.38
C ILE A 172 13.39 6.91 -5.75
N THR A 173 13.90 7.58 -6.77
CA THR A 173 13.36 7.64 -8.14
C THR A 173 13.91 6.57 -9.09
N ALA A 174 14.23 5.38 -8.63
CA ALA A 174 14.60 4.31 -9.53
C ALA A 174 13.38 3.78 -10.28
N LYS A 175 13.49 3.64 -11.60
CA LYS A 175 12.48 2.99 -12.43
C LYS A 175 12.62 1.48 -12.30
N THR A 176 11.52 0.81 -12.13
CA THR A 176 11.45 -0.67 -12.07
C THR A 176 10.92 -1.21 -13.38
#